data_e2ec174140bf7a5840752ffaf39600b7
#
_entry.id   e2ec174140bf7a5840752ffaf39600b7
#
_cell.length_a   1.000
_cell.length_b   1.000
_cell.length_c   1.000
_cell.angle_alpha   90.00
_cell.angle_beta   90.00
_cell.angle_gamma   90.00
#
_symmetry.space_group_name_H-M   'P 1'
#
loop_
_entity.id
_entity.type
_entity.pdbx_description
1 polymer ?
#
loop_
_entity_poly.entity_id
_entity_poly.type
_entity_poly.pdbx_seq_one_letter_code
_entity_poly.pdbx_strand_id
1 'polypeptide(L)'
;MHMLTLSRAWLAALALLTGLMLASGAAAHHGWRWASDQEFELSGTITTVRLGNPHGELTLDANGERWEVEVGQPWRNQRAGLTDDLLSVGTRITAHGHRASDPAQRVMKAERIVIDGKSFNLYPDRDS
;
A
#
# COMPACT_ATOMS: atom_id res chain seq x y z
N MET A 1 4.50 53.49 -23.93
CA MET A 1 4.48 53.17 -22.48
C MET A 1 3.36 52.19 -22.09
N HIS A 2 2.37 51.91 -22.92
CA HIS A 2 1.29 50.98 -22.58
C HIS A 2 1.57 49.49 -22.86
N MET A 3 2.66 49.15 -23.56
CA MET A 3 3.02 47.75 -23.90
C MET A 3 3.69 46.98 -22.75
N LEU A 4 4.27 47.62 -21.75
CA LEU A 4 4.97 46.98 -20.64
C LEU A 4 4.03 46.44 -19.53
N THR A 5 2.80 46.92 -19.45
CA THR A 5 1.82 46.50 -18.44
C THR A 5 1.08 45.22 -18.81
N LEU A 6 0.93 44.93 -20.10
CA LEU A 6 0.29 43.71 -20.59
C LEU A 6 1.18 42.47 -20.43
N SER A 7 2.51 42.62 -20.56
CA SER A 7 3.44 41.52 -20.44
C SER A 7 3.55 40.94 -19.01
N ARG A 8 3.39 41.79 -18.00
CA ARG A 8 3.43 41.35 -16.59
C ARG A 8 2.16 40.57 -16.17
N ALA A 9 1.00 40.97 -16.72
CA ALA A 9 -0.23 40.26 -16.43
C ALA A 9 -0.28 38.87 -17.08
N TRP A 10 0.27 38.74 -18.29
CA TRP A 10 0.39 37.43 -18.96
C TRP A 10 1.38 36.50 -18.30
N LEU A 11 2.51 37.00 -17.81
CA LEU A 11 3.49 36.20 -17.09
C LEU A 11 2.95 35.72 -15.73
N ALA A 12 2.16 36.55 -15.03
CA ALA A 12 1.51 36.15 -13.79
C ALA A 12 0.43 35.09 -14.02
N ALA A 13 -0.35 35.21 -15.09
CA ALA A 13 -1.37 34.24 -15.47
C ALA A 13 -0.75 32.90 -15.88
N LEU A 14 0.38 32.91 -16.59
CA LEU A 14 1.09 31.70 -16.99
C LEU A 14 1.72 30.98 -15.79
N ALA A 15 2.27 31.74 -14.83
CA ALA A 15 2.81 31.18 -13.59
C ALA A 15 1.73 30.58 -12.69
N LEU A 16 0.52 31.16 -12.67
CA LEU A 16 -0.60 30.61 -11.93
C LEU A 16 -1.16 29.32 -12.57
N LEU A 17 -1.20 29.26 -13.91
CA LEU A 17 -1.66 28.07 -14.64
C LEU A 17 -0.69 26.89 -14.49
N THR A 18 0.61 27.14 -14.52
CA THR A 18 1.62 26.09 -14.30
C THR A 18 1.66 25.61 -12.85
N GLY A 19 1.41 26.49 -11.88
CA GLY A 19 1.28 26.11 -10.47
C GLY A 19 0.08 25.21 -10.20
N LEU A 20 -1.05 25.44 -10.86
CA LEU A 20 -2.26 24.62 -10.70
C LEU A 20 -2.13 23.22 -11.33
N MET A 21 -1.37 23.08 -12.42
CA MET A 21 -1.14 21.79 -13.06
C MET A 21 -0.23 20.86 -12.26
N LEU A 22 0.67 21.40 -11.44
CA LEU A 22 1.55 20.61 -10.57
C LEU A 22 0.85 20.08 -9.31
N ALA A 23 -0.25 20.71 -8.90
CA ALA A 23 -0.99 20.29 -7.70
C ALA A 23 -1.95 19.11 -7.96
N SER A 24 -2.38 18.89 -9.21
CA SER A 24 -3.35 17.83 -9.52
C SER A 24 -2.73 16.44 -9.69
N GLY A 25 -1.39 16.33 -9.83
CA GLY A 25 -0.71 15.04 -9.96
C GLY A 25 -0.46 14.30 -8.65
N ALA A 26 -0.47 15.00 -7.50
CA ALA A 26 -0.09 14.41 -6.22
C ALA A 26 -1.20 13.58 -5.55
N ALA A 27 -2.48 13.78 -5.92
CA ALA A 27 -3.63 13.10 -5.30
C ALA A 27 -3.99 11.76 -5.95
N ALA A 28 -3.46 11.43 -7.15
CA ALA A 28 -3.90 10.27 -7.95
C ALA A 28 -3.16 8.95 -7.64
N HIS A 29 -2.21 8.93 -6.69
CA HIS A 29 -1.31 7.80 -6.46
C HIS A 29 -1.25 7.32 -5.01
N HIS A 30 -2.40 7.34 -4.28
CA HIS A 30 -2.47 6.76 -2.94
C HIS A 30 -2.49 5.23 -2.98
N GLY A 31 -1.86 4.61 -1.99
CA GLY A 31 -1.98 3.21 -1.62
C GLY A 31 -0.80 2.33 -2.03
N TRP A 32 -0.45 2.24 -3.30
CA TRP A 32 0.55 1.30 -3.81
C TRP A 32 1.85 1.93 -4.32
N ARG A 33 1.93 3.25 -4.33
CA ARG A 33 3.05 4.00 -4.91
C ARG A 33 4.40 3.70 -4.28
N TRP A 34 4.42 3.38 -2.99
CA TRP A 34 5.64 3.03 -2.26
C TRP A 34 6.11 1.60 -2.52
N ALA A 35 5.24 0.76 -3.08
CA ALA A 35 5.50 -0.64 -3.33
C ALA A 35 6.19 -0.85 -4.68
N SER A 36 7.05 -1.87 -4.74
CA SER A 36 7.66 -2.37 -5.97
C SER A 36 6.62 -3.04 -6.87
N ASP A 37 6.82 -2.99 -8.19
CA ASP A 37 5.98 -3.71 -9.16
C ASP A 37 6.29 -5.22 -9.21
N GLN A 38 7.37 -5.65 -8.56
CA GLN A 38 7.76 -7.07 -8.54
C GLN A 38 6.97 -7.84 -7.49
N GLU A 39 6.55 -9.04 -7.85
CA GLU A 39 5.94 -9.99 -6.94
C GLU A 39 6.94 -10.36 -5.81
N PHE A 40 6.39 -10.46 -4.60
CA PHE A 40 7.15 -10.78 -3.41
C PHE A 40 6.37 -11.74 -2.51
N GLU A 41 7.06 -12.73 -1.98
CA GLU A 41 6.50 -13.73 -1.07
C GLU A 41 7.23 -13.69 0.26
N LEU A 42 6.50 -13.67 1.36
CA LEU A 42 7.03 -13.65 2.72
C LEU A 42 6.27 -14.63 3.59
N SER A 43 6.99 -15.55 4.21
CA SER A 43 6.44 -16.45 5.23
C SER A 43 6.96 -16.07 6.60
N GLY A 44 6.09 -16.06 7.58
CA GLY A 44 6.46 -15.76 8.96
C GLY A 44 5.33 -16.01 9.95
N THR A 45 5.64 -15.78 11.21
CA THR A 45 4.70 -15.91 12.32
C THR A 45 4.22 -14.53 12.76
N ILE A 46 2.92 -14.37 12.94
CA ILE A 46 2.32 -13.11 13.39
C ILE A 46 2.74 -12.86 14.84
N THR A 47 3.32 -11.70 15.09
CA THR A 47 3.70 -11.23 16.43
C THR A 47 2.85 -10.08 16.93
N THR A 48 2.26 -9.29 16.03
CA THR A 48 1.37 -8.18 16.35
C THR A 48 0.26 -8.07 15.30
N VAL A 49 -0.94 -7.75 15.74
CA VAL A 49 -2.12 -7.55 14.88
C VAL A 49 -2.75 -6.21 15.19
N ARG A 50 -2.97 -5.40 14.16
CA ARG A 50 -3.74 -4.17 14.22
C ARG A 50 -4.67 -4.10 13.02
N LEU A 51 -5.93 -4.45 13.21
CA LEU A 51 -6.96 -4.44 12.17
C LEU A 51 -7.79 -3.17 12.26
N GLY A 52 -8.21 -2.64 11.13
CA GLY A 52 -9.01 -1.43 11.07
C GLY A 52 -8.82 -0.65 9.78
N ASN A 53 -9.35 0.57 9.75
CA ASN A 53 -9.20 1.50 8.64
C ASN A 53 -7.99 2.42 8.86
N PRO A 54 -7.27 2.83 7.79
CA PRO A 54 -7.56 2.60 6.37
C PRO A 54 -7.23 1.19 5.85
N HIS A 55 -6.47 0.40 6.57
CA HIS A 55 -6.13 -1.00 6.29
C HIS A 55 -5.62 -1.69 7.54
N GLY A 56 -5.65 -3.01 7.58
CA GLY A 56 -5.04 -3.79 8.66
C GLY A 56 -3.51 -3.89 8.50
N GLU A 57 -2.82 -4.05 9.61
CA GLU A 57 -1.38 -4.24 9.67
C GLU A 57 -1.05 -5.44 10.56
N LEU A 58 -0.16 -6.28 10.08
CA LEU A 58 0.43 -7.38 10.82
C LEU A 58 1.92 -7.13 10.97
N THR A 59 2.47 -7.52 12.12
CA THR A 59 3.92 -7.70 12.23
C THR A 59 4.23 -9.18 12.18
N LEU A 60 5.18 -9.57 11.33
CA LEU A 60 5.66 -10.94 11.22
C LEU A 60 7.10 -11.05 11.70
N ASP A 61 7.40 -12.15 12.36
CA ASP A 61 8.75 -12.68 12.47
C ASP A 61 9.00 -13.63 11.29
N ALA A 62 9.85 -13.21 10.38
CA ALA A 62 10.25 -13.97 9.21
C ALA A 62 11.76 -14.30 9.31
N ASN A 63 12.11 -15.49 9.78
CA ASN A 63 13.49 -15.93 9.99
C ASN A 63 14.32 -14.97 10.88
N GLY A 64 13.72 -14.49 11.95
CA GLY A 64 14.35 -13.54 12.89
C GLY A 64 14.30 -12.09 12.45
N GLU A 65 13.75 -11.79 11.27
CA GLU A 65 13.54 -10.42 10.78
C GLU A 65 12.10 -9.98 11.01
N ARG A 66 11.97 -8.76 11.52
CA ARG A 66 10.67 -8.13 11.69
C ARG A 66 10.19 -7.50 10.40
N TRP A 67 9.01 -7.89 9.95
CA TRP A 67 8.34 -7.34 8.78
C TRP A 67 6.98 -6.77 9.13
N GLU A 68 6.61 -5.68 8.49
CA GLU A 68 5.25 -5.16 8.48
C GLU A 68 4.53 -5.63 7.23
N VAL A 69 3.33 -6.17 7.40
CA VAL A 69 2.48 -6.63 6.30
C VAL A 69 1.16 -5.90 6.36
N GLU A 70 0.89 -5.07 5.37
CA GLU A 70 -0.41 -4.46 5.20
C GLU A 70 -1.37 -5.46 4.57
N VAL A 71 -2.49 -5.71 5.23
CA VAL A 71 -3.64 -6.44 4.69
C VAL A 71 -4.73 -5.47 4.26
N GLY A 72 -5.91 -5.95 3.92
CA GLY A 72 -6.98 -5.10 3.43
C GLY A 72 -7.68 -4.31 4.53
N GLN A 73 -8.57 -3.43 4.11
CA GLN A 73 -9.61 -2.85 4.96
C GLN A 73 -10.51 -3.96 5.53
N PRO A 74 -11.20 -3.75 6.67
CA PRO A 74 -12.02 -4.78 7.28
C PRO A 74 -13.01 -5.45 6.32
N TRP A 75 -13.72 -4.69 5.51
CA TRP A 75 -14.68 -5.23 4.55
C TRP A 75 -14.01 -6.11 3.47
N ARG A 76 -12.77 -5.75 3.07
CA ARG A 76 -12.01 -6.49 2.05
C ARG A 76 -11.53 -7.82 2.59
N ASN A 77 -11.00 -7.83 3.80
CA ASN A 77 -10.58 -9.06 4.47
C ASN A 77 -11.76 -10.01 4.66
N GLN A 78 -12.89 -9.51 5.14
CA GLN A 78 -14.11 -10.30 5.35
C GLN A 78 -14.67 -10.86 4.04
N ARG A 79 -14.70 -10.07 2.98
CA ARG A 79 -15.12 -10.52 1.64
C ARG A 79 -14.24 -11.66 1.11
N ALA A 80 -12.94 -11.62 1.38
CA ALA A 80 -12.01 -12.68 1.02
C ALA A 80 -12.14 -13.93 1.91
N GLY A 81 -12.90 -13.86 3.00
CA GLY A 81 -13.00 -14.91 4.00
C GLY A 81 -11.88 -14.90 5.04
N LEU A 82 -11.04 -13.88 5.02
CA LEU A 82 -9.96 -13.68 5.99
C LEU A 82 -10.55 -12.99 7.22
N THR A 83 -11.08 -13.78 8.13
CA THR A 83 -11.71 -13.28 9.37
C THR A 83 -10.66 -12.90 10.41
N ASP A 84 -11.02 -12.05 11.36
CA ASP A 84 -10.10 -11.50 12.35
C ASP A 84 -9.45 -12.60 13.21
N ASP A 85 -10.20 -13.65 13.53
CA ASP A 85 -9.70 -14.80 14.31
C ASP A 85 -8.60 -15.60 13.60
N LEU A 86 -8.57 -15.59 12.27
CA LEU A 86 -7.50 -16.22 11.49
C LEU A 86 -6.17 -15.46 11.56
N LEU A 87 -6.22 -14.17 11.86
CA LEU A 87 -5.07 -13.28 11.94
C LEU A 87 -4.61 -13.07 13.39
N SER A 88 -4.50 -14.13 14.15
CA SER A 88 -4.09 -14.07 15.55
C SER A 88 -2.57 -14.20 15.73
N VAL A 89 -2.05 -13.61 16.80
CA VAL A 89 -0.65 -13.75 17.22
C VAL A 89 -0.30 -15.23 17.36
N GLY A 90 0.85 -15.63 16.84
CA GLY A 90 1.32 -17.01 16.82
C GLY A 90 0.95 -17.80 15.57
N THR A 91 0.09 -17.27 14.71
CA THR A 91 -0.30 -17.91 13.45
C THR A 91 0.83 -17.75 12.42
N ARG A 92 1.20 -18.86 11.77
CA ARG A 92 2.10 -18.83 10.62
C ARG A 92 1.32 -18.56 9.35
N ILE A 93 1.77 -17.57 8.59
CA ILE A 93 1.17 -17.20 7.31
C ILE A 93 2.21 -17.09 6.20
N THR A 94 1.76 -17.16 4.96
CA THR A 94 2.51 -16.73 3.79
C THR A 94 1.76 -15.59 3.12
N ALA A 95 2.42 -14.45 2.98
CA ALA A 95 1.89 -13.28 2.31
C ALA A 95 2.48 -13.17 0.91
N HIS A 96 1.64 -12.98 -0.09
CA HIS A 96 2.02 -12.70 -1.48
C HIS A 96 1.59 -11.29 -1.83
N GLY A 97 2.44 -10.56 -2.50
CA GLY A 97 2.16 -9.18 -2.91
C GLY A 97 3.41 -8.42 -3.30
N HIS A 98 3.57 -7.21 -2.80
CA HIS A 98 4.65 -6.31 -3.21
C HIS A 98 5.33 -5.70 -1.98
N ARG A 99 6.64 -5.80 -1.91
CA ARG A 99 7.41 -5.14 -0.88
C ARG A 99 7.65 -3.66 -1.21
N ALA A 100 8.05 -2.87 -0.21
CA ALA A 100 8.49 -1.50 -0.44
C ALA A 100 9.62 -1.45 -1.48
N SER A 101 9.56 -0.42 -2.34
CA SER A 101 10.61 -0.17 -3.35
C SER A 101 11.95 0.15 -2.70
N ASP A 102 11.93 0.81 -1.53
CA ASP A 102 13.12 1.02 -0.71
C ASP A 102 13.53 -0.30 -0.04
N PRO A 103 14.69 -0.89 -0.41
CA PRO A 103 15.13 -2.17 0.15
C PRO A 103 15.47 -2.12 1.64
N ALA A 104 15.69 -0.92 2.21
CA ALA A 104 15.91 -0.75 3.64
C ALA A 104 14.63 -0.90 4.47
N GLN A 105 13.46 -0.77 3.84
CA GLN A 105 12.16 -0.92 4.50
C GLN A 105 11.67 -2.37 4.39
N ARG A 106 11.41 -2.99 5.53
CA ARG A 106 10.80 -4.32 5.63
C ARG A 106 9.29 -4.17 5.81
N VAL A 107 8.66 -3.70 4.74
CA VAL A 107 7.21 -3.49 4.64
C VAL A 107 6.73 -4.09 3.33
N MET A 108 5.59 -4.76 3.35
CA MET A 108 4.94 -5.23 2.13
C MET A 108 3.43 -4.99 2.17
N LYS A 109 2.85 -4.89 1.01
CA LYS A 109 1.41 -4.91 0.79
C LYS A 109 1.00 -6.30 0.31
N ALA A 110 0.17 -6.98 1.09
CA ALA A 110 -0.34 -8.29 0.71
C ALA A 110 -1.54 -8.18 -0.23
N GLU A 111 -1.50 -8.94 -1.30
CA GLU A 111 -2.64 -9.18 -2.20
C GLU A 111 -3.35 -10.47 -1.84
N ARG A 112 -2.60 -11.44 -1.32
CA ARG A 112 -3.10 -12.76 -0.94
C ARG A 112 -2.39 -13.25 0.32
N ILE A 113 -3.16 -13.85 1.20
CA ILE A 113 -2.65 -14.52 2.41
C ILE A 113 -2.95 -16.01 2.31
N VAL A 114 -1.99 -16.84 2.67
CA VAL A 114 -2.16 -18.29 2.77
C VAL A 114 -1.97 -18.72 4.22
N ILE A 115 -2.95 -19.45 4.74
CA ILE A 115 -2.92 -20.03 6.10
C ILE A 115 -3.34 -21.49 6.00
N ASP A 116 -2.51 -22.41 6.49
CA ASP A 116 -2.76 -23.86 6.46
C ASP A 116 -3.18 -24.37 5.07
N GLY A 117 -2.51 -23.88 4.02
CA GLY A 117 -2.78 -24.24 2.63
C GLY A 117 -4.00 -23.58 2.01
N LYS A 118 -4.76 -22.80 2.76
CA LYS A 118 -5.92 -22.06 2.25
C LYS A 118 -5.55 -20.65 1.85
N SER A 119 -5.90 -20.27 0.63
CA SER A 119 -5.67 -18.93 0.06
C SER A 119 -6.84 -18.00 0.31
N PHE A 120 -6.51 -16.76 0.70
CA PHE A 120 -7.44 -15.66 0.86
C PHE A 120 -6.98 -14.53 -0.04
N ASN A 121 -7.68 -14.32 -1.17
CA ASN A 121 -7.33 -13.31 -2.14
C ASN A 121 -8.02 -11.98 -1.79
N LEU A 122 -7.23 -10.99 -1.37
CA LEU A 122 -7.73 -9.68 -0.94
C LEU A 122 -8.00 -8.75 -2.14
N TYR A 123 -7.31 -8.97 -3.25
CA TYR A 123 -7.40 -8.16 -4.47
C TYR A 123 -7.56 -9.05 -5.69
N PRO A 124 -8.76 -9.65 -5.91
CA PRO A 124 -8.97 -10.62 -6.99
C PRO A 124 -8.79 -10.04 -8.41
N ASP A 125 -8.82 -8.71 -8.55
CA ASP A 125 -8.62 -8.03 -9.82
C ASP A 125 -7.12 -7.75 -10.14
N ARG A 126 -6.22 -8.19 -9.25
CA ARG A 126 -4.77 -8.10 -9.44
C ARG A 126 -4.19 -9.50 -9.58
N ASP A 127 -3.30 -9.66 -10.55
CA ASP A 127 -2.54 -10.91 -10.70
C ASP A 127 -1.47 -11.01 -9.60
N SER A 128 -1.47 -12.11 -8.88
CA SER A 128 -0.52 -12.40 -7.80
C SER A 128 -0.08 -13.87 -7.83
#